data_5f3aab3fce2588b87f5923266b9fdf21
#
_entry.id   5f3aab3fce2588b87f5923266b9fdf21
#
_cell.length_a   1.000
_cell.length_b   1.000
_cell.length_c   1.000
_cell.angle_alpha   90.00
_cell.angle_beta   90.00
_cell.angle_gamma   90.00
#
_symmetry.space_group_name_H-M   'P 1'
#
loop_
_entity.id
_entity.type
_entity.pdbx_description
1 polymer ?
#
loop_
_entity_poly.entity_id
_entity_poly.type
_entity_poly.pdbx_seq_one_letter_code
_entity_poly.pdbx_strand_id
1 'polypeptide(L)'
;MIIQSKDITKPVRESADVCIIGSGCGGGASAKVLAEAGKKVIVIEEGGYFTSGDFDMTEQTAYQNLYRQRAGQSTDNLAVTILQGKCIGGSSTVNWTTSLRTPDFVLEQWSKIFDVGGLSSKDLEPYFDRIEKYLNVHIEPEENHNPNNRIILDGARKLGYTAQASGRNTRDCKKAGACGLGCPFDAKLSVDVTYIPDAIKAGAAVFANFRADEIDVSGKLKRVFGSVVDQSTQKVKTDFIVEAPVIIVAASAIHSPALLLRSGIANSSGEVGNHLTFHLTSAVLGVYDRIIYPAGGIPQSALCSEFLNKNNDGGGFWIEAVPVYPTLASLAIPGFGNGHKELMRQYTNIGASIVLVKEIDSEGAVKLNDYGRPSISYNFGGRDLEYLKQGLKLAAEIHFAAGAKRVMTLHSQKTEFTSPGEISGVLANAEWGTNEIALYSAHPLGTCRMAEHPLRSVVNSHCETHDVKGLFVIDGSVTPTSLGVNPQMTILAIAEKSAEWIAENRLKKM
;
A
#
# COMPACT_ATOMS: atom_id res chain seq x y z
N MET A 1 13.70 -17.33 -13.42
CA MET A 1 14.46 -17.82 -12.24
C MET A 1 14.62 -16.70 -11.22
N ILE A 2 14.83 -17.06 -9.92
CA ILE A 2 15.18 -16.06 -8.88
C ILE A 2 16.66 -16.17 -8.58
N ILE A 3 17.35 -15.02 -8.64
CA ILE A 3 18.78 -14.86 -8.35
C ILE A 3 18.90 -14.04 -7.08
N GLN A 4 19.63 -14.51 -6.08
CA GLN A 4 19.77 -13.85 -4.80
C GLN A 4 21.19 -13.34 -4.59
N SER A 5 21.36 -12.33 -3.74
CA SER A 5 22.69 -11.77 -3.46
C SER A 5 23.71 -12.78 -2.94
N LYS A 6 23.26 -13.85 -2.27
CA LYS A 6 24.14 -14.95 -1.81
C LYS A 6 24.87 -15.67 -2.96
N ASP A 7 24.23 -15.72 -4.14
CA ASP A 7 24.74 -16.40 -5.33
C ASP A 7 25.72 -15.52 -6.14
N ILE A 8 25.90 -14.27 -5.76
CA ILE A 8 26.67 -13.27 -6.49
C ILE A 8 28.04 -13.07 -5.85
N THR A 9 29.10 -13.25 -6.63
CA THR A 9 30.49 -13.07 -6.20
C THR A 9 31.27 -12.03 -6.99
N LYS A 10 30.73 -11.50 -8.08
CA LYS A 10 31.34 -10.49 -8.98
C LYS A 10 30.27 -9.53 -9.53
N PRO A 11 30.70 -8.38 -10.08
CA PRO A 11 29.78 -7.44 -10.73
C PRO A 11 28.89 -8.13 -11.77
N VAL A 12 27.60 -7.75 -11.78
CA VAL A 12 26.60 -8.30 -12.69
C VAL A 12 26.37 -7.32 -13.84
N ARG A 13 26.39 -7.85 -15.06
CA ARG A 13 26.12 -7.09 -16.29
C ARG A 13 25.10 -7.89 -17.12
N GLU A 14 23.90 -7.33 -17.28
CA GLU A 14 22.81 -7.99 -17.99
C GLU A 14 22.17 -7.07 -19.02
N SER A 15 21.48 -7.67 -19.97
CA SER A 15 20.65 -6.95 -20.94
C SER A 15 19.29 -7.62 -21.06
N ALA A 16 18.25 -6.82 -21.30
CA ALA A 16 16.88 -7.29 -21.46
C ALA A 16 16.12 -6.43 -22.49
N ASP A 17 14.93 -6.87 -22.90
CA ASP A 17 13.99 -6.01 -23.61
C ASP A 17 13.35 -5.02 -22.64
N VAL A 18 13.10 -5.46 -21.40
CA VAL A 18 12.53 -4.64 -20.32
C VAL A 18 13.24 -4.91 -19.01
N CYS A 19 13.67 -3.82 -18.35
CA CYS A 19 14.11 -3.85 -16.95
C CYS A 19 13.03 -3.23 -16.08
N ILE A 20 12.55 -3.96 -15.06
CA ILE A 20 11.53 -3.54 -14.10
C ILE A 20 12.18 -3.36 -12.74
N ILE A 21 12.01 -2.20 -12.12
CA ILE A 21 12.57 -1.85 -10.80
C ILE A 21 11.47 -1.90 -9.76
N GLY A 22 11.48 -2.93 -8.93
CA GLY A 22 10.45 -3.26 -7.94
C GLY A 22 9.58 -4.43 -8.38
N SER A 23 9.28 -5.33 -7.45
CA SER A 23 8.51 -6.57 -7.68
C SER A 23 7.12 -6.56 -7.03
N GLY A 24 6.63 -5.40 -6.60
CA GLY A 24 5.29 -5.24 -6.03
C GLY A 24 4.16 -5.38 -7.08
N CYS A 25 2.95 -4.89 -6.76
CA CYS A 25 1.78 -5.03 -7.64
C CYS A 25 2.05 -4.52 -9.06
N GLY A 26 2.62 -3.32 -9.20
CA GLY A 26 2.92 -2.75 -10.51
C GLY A 26 3.97 -3.55 -11.29
N GLY A 27 5.12 -3.80 -10.64
CA GLY A 27 6.22 -4.50 -11.28
C GLY A 27 5.94 -5.98 -11.56
N GLY A 28 5.31 -6.69 -10.62
CA GLY A 28 4.97 -8.11 -10.79
C GLY A 28 3.94 -8.34 -11.91
N ALA A 29 2.88 -7.52 -11.96
CA ALA A 29 1.88 -7.61 -13.03
C ALA A 29 2.49 -7.27 -14.39
N SER A 30 3.28 -6.20 -14.47
CA SER A 30 4.00 -5.85 -15.69
C SER A 30 4.96 -6.96 -16.14
N ALA A 31 5.69 -7.58 -15.19
CA ALA A 31 6.62 -8.65 -15.51
C ALA A 31 5.91 -9.87 -16.11
N LYS A 32 4.77 -10.29 -15.54
CA LYS A 32 3.98 -11.40 -16.06
C LYS A 32 3.50 -11.12 -17.49
N VAL A 33 2.82 -10.00 -17.69
CA VAL A 33 2.24 -9.65 -18.99
C VAL A 33 3.32 -9.55 -20.08
N LEU A 34 4.44 -8.91 -19.80
CA LEU A 34 5.52 -8.74 -20.78
C LEU A 34 6.27 -10.05 -21.05
N ALA A 35 6.51 -10.88 -20.04
CA ALA A 35 7.15 -12.18 -20.24
C ALA A 35 6.25 -13.13 -21.02
N GLU A 36 4.95 -13.17 -20.74
CA GLU A 36 3.96 -13.94 -21.52
C GLU A 36 3.83 -13.45 -22.98
N ALA A 37 4.10 -12.16 -23.22
CA ALA A 37 4.22 -11.61 -24.58
C ALA A 37 5.58 -11.95 -25.25
N GLY A 38 6.39 -12.84 -24.67
CA GLY A 38 7.66 -13.33 -25.20
C GLY A 38 8.83 -12.36 -25.09
N LYS A 39 8.76 -11.35 -24.22
CA LYS A 39 9.85 -10.38 -24.01
C LYS A 39 10.83 -10.88 -22.96
N LYS A 40 12.12 -10.60 -23.15
CA LYS A 40 13.16 -10.84 -22.15
C LYS A 40 13.01 -9.81 -21.04
N VAL A 41 12.49 -10.24 -19.87
CA VAL A 41 12.20 -9.37 -18.71
C VAL A 41 13.18 -9.65 -17.59
N ILE A 42 13.77 -8.59 -17.04
CA ILE A 42 14.53 -8.60 -15.80
C ILE A 42 13.79 -7.75 -14.76
N VAL A 43 13.52 -8.34 -13.60
CA VAL A 43 12.97 -7.63 -12.43
C VAL A 43 14.07 -7.47 -11.39
N ILE A 44 14.24 -6.26 -10.87
CA ILE A 44 15.20 -5.91 -9.81
C ILE A 44 14.39 -5.59 -8.55
N GLU A 45 14.67 -6.29 -7.45
CA GLU A 45 14.03 -6.07 -6.15
C GLU A 45 15.08 -5.79 -5.08
N GLU A 46 14.92 -4.68 -4.35
CA GLU A 46 15.82 -4.30 -3.24
C GLU A 46 15.71 -5.26 -2.06
N GLY A 47 14.51 -5.79 -1.81
CA GLY A 47 14.23 -6.71 -0.72
C GLY A 47 14.66 -8.15 -1.01
N GLY A 48 14.58 -8.98 0.03
CA GLY A 48 14.90 -10.40 -0.06
C GLY A 48 13.80 -11.24 -0.71
N TYR A 49 14.14 -12.48 -1.02
CA TYR A 49 13.17 -13.50 -1.40
C TYR A 49 12.86 -14.39 -0.19
N PHE A 50 11.59 -14.47 0.12
CA PHE A 50 11.04 -15.29 1.20
C PHE A 50 9.89 -16.14 0.67
N THR A 51 9.73 -17.31 1.21
CA THR A 51 8.66 -18.27 0.89
C THR A 51 7.78 -18.52 2.09
N SER A 52 6.69 -19.25 1.92
CA SER A 52 5.82 -19.65 3.04
C SER A 52 6.57 -20.39 4.15
N GLY A 53 7.65 -21.10 3.82
CA GLY A 53 8.52 -21.77 4.81
C GLY A 53 9.35 -20.82 5.68
N ASP A 54 9.51 -19.57 5.27
CA ASP A 54 10.26 -18.54 6.01
C ASP A 54 9.37 -17.69 6.92
N PHE A 55 8.04 -17.86 6.85
CA PHE A 55 7.08 -17.07 7.62
C PHE A 55 6.67 -17.81 8.90
N ASP A 56 7.17 -17.34 10.04
CA ASP A 56 6.95 -17.93 11.36
C ASP A 56 5.79 -17.31 12.16
N MET A 57 5.02 -16.42 11.53
CA MET A 57 3.91 -15.67 12.11
C MET A 57 4.32 -14.77 13.31
N THR A 58 5.59 -14.42 13.45
CA THR A 58 6.04 -13.49 14.48
C THR A 58 6.26 -12.09 13.91
N GLU A 59 5.88 -11.06 14.70
CA GLU A 59 6.10 -9.67 14.29
C GLU A 59 7.59 -9.35 14.14
N GLN A 60 8.44 -9.90 15.00
CA GLN A 60 9.87 -9.68 14.97
C GLN A 60 10.49 -10.08 13.63
N THR A 61 10.22 -11.31 13.18
CA THR A 61 10.73 -11.84 11.90
C THR A 61 10.14 -11.07 10.72
N ALA A 62 8.83 -10.81 10.75
CA ALA A 62 8.14 -10.11 9.67
C ALA A 62 8.64 -8.67 9.52
N TYR A 63 8.70 -7.90 10.61
CA TYR A 63 9.17 -6.51 10.54
C TYR A 63 10.64 -6.41 10.14
N GLN A 64 11.47 -7.32 10.57
CA GLN A 64 12.89 -7.35 10.19
C GLN A 64 13.10 -7.67 8.72
N ASN A 65 12.36 -8.62 8.18
CA ASN A 65 12.63 -9.23 6.87
C ASN A 65 11.76 -8.66 5.74
N LEU A 66 10.48 -8.34 6.03
CA LEU A 66 9.49 -8.03 5.01
C LEU A 66 9.15 -6.55 4.91
N TYR A 67 9.41 -5.77 5.97
CA TYR A 67 9.02 -4.36 6.01
C TYR A 67 10.21 -3.43 5.81
N ARG A 68 9.96 -2.33 5.12
CA ARG A 68 10.92 -1.23 4.99
C ARG A 68 11.18 -0.61 6.36
N GLN A 69 12.47 -0.38 6.66
CA GLN A 69 12.92 0.18 7.94
C GLN A 69 12.32 -0.54 9.17
N ARG A 70 12.05 -1.84 9.06
CA ARG A 70 11.44 -2.66 10.12
C ARG A 70 10.09 -2.10 10.59
N ALA A 71 9.24 -1.63 9.64
CA ALA A 71 7.98 -0.92 9.87
C ALA A 71 8.11 0.47 10.57
N GLY A 72 9.32 1.02 10.64
CA GLY A 72 9.59 2.34 11.24
C GLY A 72 9.75 3.48 10.23
N GLN A 73 9.33 3.31 8.97
CA GLN A 73 9.32 4.42 8.00
C GLN A 73 8.26 5.45 8.41
N SER A 74 8.59 6.74 8.30
CA SER A 74 7.69 7.82 8.69
C SER A 74 7.93 9.08 7.87
N THR A 75 7.04 10.06 8.00
CA THR A 75 7.28 11.44 7.59
C THR A 75 8.42 12.05 8.43
N ASP A 76 9.05 13.11 7.93
CA ASP A 76 10.23 13.73 8.55
C ASP A 76 9.94 14.28 9.97
N ASN A 77 8.70 14.72 10.21
CA ASN A 77 8.21 15.17 11.52
C ASN A 77 7.64 14.04 12.39
N LEU A 78 7.76 12.78 11.96
CA LEU A 78 7.26 11.58 12.63
C LEU A 78 5.74 11.53 12.82
N ALA A 79 4.98 12.39 12.14
CA ALA A 79 3.52 12.48 12.31
C ALA A 79 2.76 11.28 11.72
N VAL A 80 3.25 10.71 10.61
CA VAL A 80 2.62 9.56 9.95
C VAL A 80 3.60 8.41 9.84
N THR A 81 3.26 7.27 10.42
CA THR A 81 4.00 6.01 10.23
C THR A 81 3.56 5.35 8.93
N ILE A 82 4.52 4.95 8.09
CA ILE A 82 4.28 4.41 6.76
C ILE A 82 4.66 2.93 6.72
N LEU A 83 3.69 2.05 6.49
CA LEU A 83 3.89 0.61 6.41
C LEU A 83 4.06 0.18 4.95
N GLN A 84 5.26 -0.23 4.57
CA GLN A 84 5.60 -0.70 3.23
C GLN A 84 6.38 -2.00 3.26
N GLY A 85 6.08 -2.89 2.30
CA GLY A 85 6.87 -4.10 2.07
C GLY A 85 8.21 -3.81 1.39
N LYS A 86 9.24 -4.56 1.76
CA LYS A 86 10.56 -4.61 1.14
C LYS A 86 10.99 -6.06 0.99
N CYS A 87 10.38 -6.74 0.05
CA CYS A 87 10.63 -8.14 -0.30
C CYS A 87 10.08 -8.41 -1.70
N ILE A 88 10.38 -9.55 -2.31
CA ILE A 88 9.68 -9.98 -3.53
C ILE A 88 8.18 -10.01 -3.25
N GLY A 89 7.38 -9.44 -4.16
CA GLY A 89 5.95 -9.19 -4.00
C GLY A 89 5.62 -7.84 -3.36
N GLY A 90 6.61 -7.13 -2.80
CA GLY A 90 6.44 -5.80 -2.20
C GLY A 90 5.38 -5.79 -1.09
N SER A 91 4.58 -4.71 -1.02
CA SER A 91 3.51 -4.58 -0.01
C SER A 91 2.38 -5.60 -0.15
N SER A 92 2.23 -6.30 -1.29
CA SER A 92 1.22 -7.36 -1.41
C SER A 92 1.53 -8.57 -0.50
N THR A 93 2.81 -8.82 -0.21
CA THR A 93 3.26 -9.89 0.69
C THR A 93 2.87 -9.64 2.15
N VAL A 94 2.65 -8.37 2.52
CA VAL A 94 2.34 -7.97 3.91
C VAL A 94 0.98 -7.28 4.08
N ASN A 95 0.17 -7.19 3.03
CA ASN A 95 -1.17 -6.62 3.13
C ASN A 95 -2.19 -7.60 3.76
N TRP A 96 -3.41 -7.12 4.00
CA TRP A 96 -4.47 -7.90 4.63
C TRP A 96 -5.56 -8.37 3.67
N THR A 97 -5.23 -8.48 2.38
CA THR A 97 -6.07 -9.10 1.33
C THR A 97 -7.31 -8.32 0.89
N THR A 98 -7.57 -7.12 1.39
CA THR A 98 -8.71 -6.32 0.97
C THR A 98 -8.57 -5.99 -0.51
N SER A 99 -9.57 -6.41 -1.31
CA SER A 99 -9.56 -6.34 -2.77
C SER A 99 -10.82 -5.61 -3.24
N LEU A 100 -10.67 -4.32 -3.53
CA LEU A 100 -11.76 -3.41 -3.89
C LEU A 100 -11.44 -2.69 -5.19
N ARG A 101 -12.43 -2.57 -6.07
CA ARG A 101 -12.32 -1.79 -7.30
C ARG A 101 -12.30 -0.30 -6.99
N THR A 102 -11.62 0.48 -7.81
CA THR A 102 -11.68 1.95 -7.71
C THR A 102 -13.13 2.43 -7.88
N PRO A 103 -13.64 3.29 -6.99
CA PRO A 103 -14.98 3.84 -7.16
C PRO A 103 -15.13 4.66 -8.45
N ASP A 104 -16.26 4.56 -9.12
CA ASP A 104 -16.53 5.22 -10.40
C ASP A 104 -16.31 6.73 -10.34
N PHE A 105 -16.76 7.38 -9.26
CA PHE A 105 -16.58 8.83 -9.11
C PHE A 105 -15.10 9.26 -9.09
N VAL A 106 -14.19 8.39 -8.63
CA VAL A 106 -12.74 8.66 -8.65
C VAL A 106 -12.22 8.60 -10.07
N LEU A 107 -12.61 7.58 -10.84
CA LEU A 107 -12.21 7.43 -12.25
C LEU A 107 -12.78 8.56 -13.11
N GLU A 108 -14.02 8.98 -12.84
CA GLU A 108 -14.62 10.16 -13.48
C GLU A 108 -13.84 11.45 -13.13
N GLN A 109 -13.41 11.61 -11.88
CA GLN A 109 -12.59 12.74 -11.47
C GLN A 109 -11.27 12.77 -12.23
N TRP A 110 -10.62 11.62 -12.43
CA TRP A 110 -9.38 11.52 -13.19
C TRP A 110 -9.57 11.96 -14.65
N SER A 111 -10.63 11.51 -15.29
CA SER A 111 -10.94 11.93 -16.66
C SER A 111 -11.26 13.42 -16.75
N LYS A 112 -12.07 13.97 -15.82
CA LYS A 112 -12.56 15.37 -15.90
C LYS A 112 -11.50 16.41 -15.51
N ILE A 113 -10.61 16.11 -14.55
CA ILE A 113 -9.67 17.08 -13.97
C ILE A 113 -8.27 16.92 -14.57
N PHE A 114 -7.87 15.70 -14.88
CA PHE A 114 -6.51 15.37 -15.32
C PHE A 114 -6.44 14.93 -16.79
N ASP A 115 -7.58 14.95 -17.50
CA ASP A 115 -7.71 14.51 -18.89
C ASP A 115 -7.18 13.08 -19.13
N VAL A 116 -7.22 12.23 -18.10
CA VAL A 116 -6.73 10.84 -18.19
C VAL A 116 -7.67 10.03 -19.05
N GLY A 117 -7.21 9.63 -20.23
CA GLY A 117 -7.96 8.78 -21.15
C GLY A 117 -7.75 7.28 -20.88
N GLY A 118 -8.75 6.47 -21.23
CA GLY A 118 -8.64 5.01 -21.19
C GLY A 118 -8.58 4.38 -19.80
N LEU A 119 -8.92 5.12 -18.75
CA LEU A 119 -9.02 4.60 -17.37
C LEU A 119 -10.42 4.82 -16.77
N SER A 120 -11.47 4.93 -17.61
CA SER A 120 -12.84 4.94 -17.11
C SER A 120 -13.21 3.58 -16.49
N SER A 121 -14.32 3.53 -15.74
CA SER A 121 -14.83 2.28 -15.18
C SER A 121 -14.99 1.21 -16.27
N LYS A 122 -15.52 1.59 -17.43
CA LYS A 122 -15.69 0.71 -18.59
C LYS A 122 -14.33 0.19 -19.14
N ASP A 123 -13.30 1.03 -19.17
CA ASP A 123 -11.97 0.65 -19.67
C ASP A 123 -11.26 -0.30 -18.69
N LEU A 124 -11.48 -0.14 -17.39
CA LEU A 124 -10.83 -0.95 -16.36
C LEU A 124 -11.62 -2.20 -15.95
N GLU A 125 -12.93 -2.26 -16.23
CA GLU A 125 -13.77 -3.41 -15.89
C GLU A 125 -13.20 -4.76 -16.38
N PRO A 126 -12.74 -4.92 -17.65
CA PRO A 126 -12.18 -6.19 -18.11
C PRO A 126 -10.91 -6.59 -17.36
N TYR A 127 -10.12 -5.62 -16.90
CA TYR A 127 -8.92 -5.86 -16.10
C TYR A 127 -9.30 -6.27 -14.68
N PHE A 128 -10.23 -5.58 -14.04
CA PHE A 128 -10.73 -5.96 -12.71
C PHE A 128 -11.32 -7.37 -12.72
N ASP A 129 -12.17 -7.71 -13.70
CA ASP A 129 -12.75 -9.04 -13.82
C ASP A 129 -11.69 -10.14 -13.96
N ARG A 130 -10.68 -9.89 -14.79
CA ARG A 130 -9.56 -10.81 -14.99
C ARG A 130 -8.73 -10.99 -13.72
N ILE A 131 -8.40 -9.90 -13.04
CA ILE A 131 -7.61 -9.89 -11.82
C ILE A 131 -8.37 -10.57 -10.67
N GLU A 132 -9.66 -10.26 -10.49
CA GLU A 132 -10.50 -10.88 -9.47
C GLU A 132 -10.57 -12.40 -9.65
N LYS A 133 -10.76 -12.85 -10.89
CA LYS A 133 -10.74 -14.28 -11.23
C LYS A 133 -9.38 -14.90 -10.98
N TYR A 134 -8.30 -14.24 -11.39
CA TYR A 134 -6.92 -14.74 -11.25
C TYR A 134 -6.51 -14.85 -9.79
N LEU A 135 -6.81 -13.84 -8.98
CA LEU A 135 -6.52 -13.79 -7.56
C LEU A 135 -7.60 -14.44 -6.68
N ASN A 136 -8.58 -15.11 -7.30
CA ASN A 136 -9.70 -15.73 -6.58
C ASN A 136 -10.34 -14.78 -5.55
N VAL A 137 -10.62 -13.54 -5.97
CA VAL A 137 -11.29 -12.57 -5.11
C VAL A 137 -12.71 -13.04 -4.81
N HIS A 138 -13.04 -13.13 -3.54
CA HIS A 138 -14.36 -13.59 -3.09
C HIS A 138 -14.76 -12.92 -1.77
N ILE A 139 -16.06 -12.95 -1.49
CA ILE A 139 -16.62 -12.53 -0.21
C ILE A 139 -16.66 -13.74 0.72
N GLU A 140 -16.10 -13.61 1.90
CA GLU A 140 -16.20 -14.65 2.93
C GLU A 140 -17.63 -14.75 3.50
N PRO A 141 -18.13 -15.96 3.76
CA PRO A 141 -19.39 -16.14 4.51
C PRO A 141 -19.36 -15.45 5.87
N GLU A 142 -20.52 -14.97 6.33
CA GLU A 142 -20.61 -14.19 7.59
C GLU A 142 -20.07 -14.94 8.82
N GLU A 143 -20.25 -16.25 8.87
CA GLU A 143 -19.75 -17.12 9.95
C GLU A 143 -18.23 -17.22 10.00
N ASN A 144 -17.55 -16.86 8.94
CA ASN A 144 -16.08 -16.87 8.87
C ASN A 144 -15.43 -15.62 9.46
N HIS A 145 -16.20 -14.53 9.61
CA HIS A 145 -15.65 -13.29 10.16
C HIS A 145 -15.35 -13.45 11.66
N ASN A 146 -14.12 -13.09 12.03
CA ASN A 146 -13.71 -13.10 13.43
C ASN A 146 -14.50 -12.05 14.26
N PRO A 147 -14.47 -12.13 15.60
CA PRO A 147 -15.16 -11.18 16.45
C PRO A 147 -14.82 -9.71 16.18
N ASN A 148 -13.59 -9.41 15.72
CA ASN A 148 -13.18 -8.05 15.39
C ASN A 148 -13.91 -7.50 14.15
N ASN A 149 -14.04 -8.29 13.09
CA ASN A 149 -14.84 -7.91 11.90
C ASN A 149 -16.32 -7.78 12.23
N ARG A 150 -16.84 -8.64 13.10
CA ARG A 150 -18.24 -8.59 13.56
C ARG A 150 -18.57 -7.29 14.29
N ILE A 151 -17.61 -6.63 14.95
CA ILE A 151 -17.81 -5.31 15.57
C ILE A 151 -18.31 -4.32 14.52
N ILE A 152 -17.65 -4.27 13.35
CA ILE A 152 -18.02 -3.33 12.28
C ILE A 152 -19.39 -3.71 11.68
N LEU A 153 -19.56 -5.00 11.29
CA LEU A 153 -20.81 -5.44 10.66
C LEU A 153 -22.02 -5.23 11.58
N ASP A 154 -21.93 -5.70 12.83
CA ASP A 154 -23.06 -5.69 13.75
C ASP A 154 -23.29 -4.29 14.35
N GLY A 155 -22.21 -3.58 14.71
CA GLY A 155 -22.30 -2.25 15.30
C GLY A 155 -22.83 -1.21 14.32
N ALA A 156 -22.30 -1.18 13.08
CA ALA A 156 -22.77 -0.25 12.05
C ALA A 156 -24.24 -0.53 11.66
N ARG A 157 -24.59 -1.80 11.45
CA ARG A 157 -25.98 -2.20 11.13
C ARG A 157 -26.98 -1.80 12.24
N LYS A 158 -26.61 -1.92 13.52
CA LYS A 158 -27.45 -1.47 14.63
C LYS A 158 -27.70 0.04 14.63
N LEU A 159 -26.76 0.81 14.08
CA LEU A 159 -26.90 2.27 13.93
C LEU A 159 -27.56 2.67 12.60
N GLY A 160 -27.95 1.69 11.76
CA GLY A 160 -28.58 1.93 10.46
C GLY A 160 -27.61 2.31 9.35
N TYR A 161 -26.30 2.07 9.53
CA TYR A 161 -25.28 2.35 8.52
C TYR A 161 -25.03 1.15 7.60
N THR A 162 -24.64 1.44 6.36
CA THR A 162 -24.25 0.44 5.36
C THR A 162 -22.93 -0.22 5.76
N ALA A 163 -22.99 -1.49 6.13
CA ALA A 163 -21.81 -2.29 6.44
C ALA A 163 -21.84 -3.63 5.71
N GLN A 164 -20.70 -3.99 5.13
CA GLN A 164 -20.57 -5.16 4.27
C GLN A 164 -19.22 -5.86 4.45
N ALA A 165 -19.18 -7.12 4.02
CA ALA A 165 -17.93 -7.84 3.88
C ALA A 165 -17.15 -7.31 2.66
N SER A 166 -15.83 -7.26 2.76
CA SER A 166 -14.95 -6.88 1.65
C SER A 166 -14.48 -8.11 0.86
N GLY A 167 -14.22 -7.92 -0.44
CA GLY A 167 -13.57 -8.92 -1.27
C GLY A 167 -12.15 -9.22 -0.77
N ARG A 168 -11.72 -10.50 -0.90
CA ARG A 168 -10.40 -10.97 -0.44
C ARG A 168 -9.75 -11.85 -1.49
N ASN A 169 -8.47 -11.61 -1.77
CA ASN A 169 -7.65 -12.42 -2.67
C ASN A 169 -7.02 -13.61 -1.95
N THR A 170 -7.82 -14.64 -1.64
CA THR A 170 -7.35 -15.83 -0.91
C THR A 170 -7.88 -17.13 -1.52
N ARG A 171 -7.17 -18.22 -1.25
CA ARG A 171 -7.61 -19.60 -1.56
C ARG A 171 -7.26 -20.50 -0.39
N ASP A 172 -8.23 -21.30 0.07
CA ASP A 172 -8.06 -22.26 1.19
C ASP A 172 -7.51 -21.62 2.48
N CYS A 173 -7.95 -20.40 2.80
CA CYS A 173 -7.49 -19.63 3.93
C CYS A 173 -7.61 -20.39 5.25
N LYS A 174 -6.51 -20.53 6.00
CA LYS A 174 -6.45 -21.25 7.29
C LYS A 174 -6.89 -20.37 8.48
N LYS A 175 -7.32 -19.12 8.23
CA LYS A 175 -7.79 -18.18 9.27
C LYS A 175 -6.73 -17.92 10.38
N ALA A 176 -5.45 -17.97 10.01
CA ALA A 176 -4.34 -17.84 10.98
C ALA A 176 -4.09 -16.39 11.44
N GLY A 177 -4.70 -15.40 10.80
CA GLY A 177 -4.47 -13.99 11.14
C GLY A 177 -3.15 -13.40 10.62
N ALA A 178 -2.28 -14.20 10.03
CA ALA A 178 -0.89 -13.85 9.70
C ALA A 178 -0.70 -13.07 8.39
N CYS A 179 -1.75 -12.54 7.75
CA CYS A 179 -1.62 -11.90 6.43
C CYS A 179 -0.57 -10.77 6.39
N GLY A 180 -0.50 -9.94 7.42
CA GLY A 180 0.49 -8.86 7.56
C GLY A 180 1.88 -9.33 7.98
N LEU A 181 2.06 -10.59 8.31
CA LEU A 181 3.34 -11.18 8.75
C LEU A 181 3.95 -12.13 7.70
N GLY A 182 3.36 -12.18 6.50
CA GLY A 182 3.59 -13.22 5.51
C GLY A 182 2.68 -14.43 5.75
N CYS A 183 2.10 -14.97 4.68
CA CYS A 183 1.18 -16.11 4.78
C CYS A 183 1.94 -17.44 4.71
N PRO A 184 2.07 -18.22 5.82
CA PRO A 184 2.85 -19.47 5.80
C PRO A 184 2.13 -20.62 5.10
N PHE A 185 0.95 -20.38 4.50
CA PHE A 185 0.12 -21.38 3.86
C PHE A 185 -0.07 -21.16 2.35
N ASP A 186 0.59 -20.16 1.74
CA ASP A 186 0.37 -19.70 0.36
C ASP A 186 -1.12 -19.44 0.03
N ALA A 187 -1.94 -19.27 1.08
CA ALA A 187 -3.38 -19.04 0.95
C ALA A 187 -3.73 -17.61 0.56
N LYS A 188 -2.86 -16.64 0.87
CA LYS A 188 -2.95 -15.27 0.38
C LYS A 188 -2.35 -15.20 -1.02
N LEU A 189 -3.16 -14.86 -2.02
CA LEU A 189 -2.75 -14.78 -3.41
C LEU A 189 -2.08 -13.43 -3.69
N SER A 190 -0.97 -13.17 -3.01
CA SER A 190 -0.11 -12.01 -3.20
C SER A 190 0.79 -12.17 -4.44
N VAL A 191 1.44 -11.12 -4.86
CA VAL A 191 2.23 -11.06 -6.10
C VAL A 191 3.39 -12.05 -6.09
N ASP A 192 4.00 -12.30 -4.93
CA ASP A 192 5.09 -13.26 -4.73
C ASP A 192 4.69 -14.73 -5.00
N VAL A 193 3.42 -15.09 -4.80
CA VAL A 193 2.89 -16.44 -5.04
C VAL A 193 2.04 -16.57 -6.31
N THR A 194 1.81 -15.47 -7.02
CA THR A 194 1.00 -15.42 -8.25
C THR A 194 1.77 -14.86 -9.44
N TYR A 195 1.82 -13.56 -9.59
CA TYR A 195 2.40 -12.87 -10.76
C TYR A 195 3.89 -13.16 -10.95
N ILE A 196 4.70 -13.17 -9.91
CA ILE A 196 6.14 -13.45 -9.99
C ILE A 196 6.43 -14.87 -10.43
N PRO A 197 5.82 -15.92 -9.86
CA PRO A 197 5.97 -17.29 -10.36
C PRO A 197 5.57 -17.45 -11.84
N ASP A 198 4.46 -16.83 -12.25
CA ASP A 198 4.01 -16.91 -13.65
C ASP A 198 4.95 -16.15 -14.59
N ALA A 199 5.45 -14.98 -14.20
CA ALA A 199 6.49 -14.26 -14.96
C ALA A 199 7.76 -15.11 -15.14
N ILE A 200 8.21 -15.79 -14.08
CA ILE A 200 9.37 -16.69 -14.12
C ILE A 200 9.12 -17.88 -15.04
N LYS A 201 7.93 -18.48 -14.98
CA LYS A 201 7.53 -19.58 -15.85
C LYS A 201 7.53 -19.16 -17.33
N ALA A 202 7.17 -17.89 -17.60
CA ALA A 202 7.22 -17.28 -18.92
C ALA A 202 8.63 -16.80 -19.34
N GLY A 203 9.66 -17.01 -18.51
CA GLY A 203 11.06 -16.74 -18.85
C GLY A 203 11.69 -15.51 -18.17
N ALA A 204 10.97 -14.79 -17.32
CA ALA A 204 11.54 -13.65 -16.60
C ALA A 204 12.64 -14.07 -15.60
N ALA A 205 13.64 -13.21 -15.41
CA ALA A 205 14.63 -13.30 -14.34
C ALA A 205 14.33 -12.28 -13.25
N VAL A 206 14.34 -12.70 -11.98
CA VAL A 206 14.09 -11.83 -10.82
C VAL A 206 15.33 -11.82 -9.94
N PHE A 207 15.84 -10.63 -9.67
CA PHE A 207 17.06 -10.40 -8.89
C PHE A 207 16.64 -9.83 -7.53
N ALA A 208 16.77 -10.62 -6.46
CA ALA A 208 16.49 -10.23 -5.08
C ALA A 208 17.74 -9.69 -4.37
N ASN A 209 17.55 -8.68 -3.52
CA ASN A 209 18.61 -7.91 -2.86
C ASN A 209 19.48 -7.08 -3.85
N PHE A 210 18.85 -6.62 -4.91
CA PHE A 210 19.45 -5.72 -5.92
C PHE A 210 18.78 -4.35 -5.82
N ARG A 211 19.49 -3.36 -5.31
CA ARG A 211 18.99 -2.01 -5.14
C ARG A 211 19.39 -1.15 -6.33
N ALA A 212 18.40 -0.65 -7.07
CA ALA A 212 18.61 0.34 -8.12
C ALA A 212 19.00 1.69 -7.49
N ASP A 213 20.14 2.22 -7.85
CA ASP A 213 20.68 3.46 -7.32
C ASP A 213 20.50 4.64 -8.30
N GLU A 214 20.61 4.40 -9.61
CA GLU A 214 20.53 5.42 -10.67
C GLU A 214 20.04 4.83 -11.99
N ILE A 215 19.38 5.67 -12.81
CA ILE A 215 18.98 5.36 -14.18
C ILE A 215 19.63 6.37 -15.13
N ASP A 216 20.39 5.89 -16.12
CA ASP A 216 20.92 6.69 -17.20
C ASP A 216 20.10 6.48 -18.49
N VAL A 217 19.62 7.58 -19.05
CA VAL A 217 18.79 7.61 -20.25
C VAL A 217 19.49 8.27 -21.44
N SER A 218 20.76 8.60 -21.32
CA SER A 218 21.52 9.34 -22.33
C SER A 218 21.83 8.52 -23.59
N GLY A 219 21.87 7.19 -23.49
CA GLY A 219 22.18 6.27 -24.56
C GLY A 219 21.00 5.77 -25.36
N LYS A 220 21.25 5.03 -26.45
CA LYS A 220 20.21 4.31 -27.20
C LYS A 220 19.52 3.25 -26.33
N LEU A 221 20.29 2.51 -25.53
CA LEU A 221 19.82 1.67 -24.44
C LEU A 221 19.94 2.45 -23.15
N LYS A 222 18.88 2.38 -22.34
CA LYS A 222 18.89 2.92 -20.99
C LYS A 222 19.62 1.96 -20.06
N ARG A 223 20.24 2.47 -19.01
CA ARG A 223 21.01 1.68 -18.05
C ARG A 223 20.50 1.90 -16.63
N VAL A 224 20.31 0.81 -15.93
CA VAL A 224 20.03 0.83 -14.47
C VAL A 224 21.30 0.43 -13.76
N PHE A 225 21.85 1.34 -12.97
CA PHE A 225 22.99 1.11 -12.09
C PHE A 225 22.50 0.84 -10.67
N GLY A 226 23.19 -0.06 -9.98
CA GLY A 226 22.81 -0.33 -8.61
C GLY A 226 23.78 -1.22 -7.87
N SER A 227 23.40 -1.55 -6.65
CA SER A 227 24.19 -2.29 -5.68
C SER A 227 23.53 -3.61 -5.33
N VAL A 228 24.31 -4.70 -5.35
CA VAL A 228 23.94 -5.99 -4.76
C VAL A 228 24.19 -5.90 -3.26
N VAL A 229 23.14 -6.11 -2.46
CA VAL A 229 23.18 -5.93 -1.01
C VAL A 229 23.13 -7.28 -0.31
N ASP A 230 24.01 -7.51 0.64
CA ASP A 230 23.94 -8.71 1.48
C ASP A 230 22.69 -8.67 2.36
N GLN A 231 21.86 -9.72 2.31
CA GLN A 231 20.58 -9.76 3.00
C GLN A 231 20.72 -9.65 4.52
N SER A 232 21.73 -10.27 5.09
CA SER A 232 21.91 -10.36 6.54
C SER A 232 22.55 -9.10 7.14
N THR A 233 23.58 -8.58 6.47
CA THR A 233 24.36 -7.43 6.96
C THR A 233 23.89 -6.09 6.41
N GLN A 234 23.06 -6.11 5.35
CA GLN A 234 22.62 -4.92 4.59
C GLN A 234 23.80 -4.11 4.01
N LYS A 235 24.98 -4.71 3.86
CA LYS A 235 26.17 -4.08 3.25
C LYS A 235 26.20 -4.34 1.75
N VAL A 236 26.73 -3.40 1.00
CA VAL A 236 27.01 -3.57 -0.44
C VAL A 236 28.08 -4.63 -0.64
N LYS A 237 27.80 -5.62 -1.48
CA LYS A 237 28.74 -6.69 -1.90
C LYS A 237 29.47 -6.32 -3.18
N THR A 238 28.74 -5.86 -4.18
CA THR A 238 29.22 -5.50 -5.51
C THR A 238 28.20 -4.63 -6.23
N ASP A 239 28.52 -4.14 -7.42
CA ASP A 239 27.63 -3.39 -8.28
C ASP A 239 26.94 -4.27 -9.33
N PHE A 240 25.90 -3.73 -9.95
CA PHE A 240 25.28 -4.29 -11.15
C PHE A 240 24.92 -3.22 -12.17
N ILE A 241 24.82 -3.63 -13.44
CA ILE A 241 24.24 -2.83 -14.52
C ILE A 241 23.26 -3.71 -15.29
N VAL A 242 22.07 -3.17 -15.58
CA VAL A 242 21.13 -3.77 -16.53
C VAL A 242 20.86 -2.76 -17.66
N GLU A 243 21.03 -3.20 -18.90
CA GLU A 243 20.73 -2.41 -20.09
C GLU A 243 19.41 -2.86 -20.73
N ALA A 244 18.52 -1.91 -21.02
CA ALA A 244 17.25 -2.20 -21.68
C ALA A 244 16.75 -0.99 -22.49
N PRO A 245 16.06 -1.20 -23.61
CA PRO A 245 15.36 -0.12 -24.33
C PRO A 245 14.15 0.42 -23.55
N VAL A 246 13.52 -0.42 -22.74
CA VAL A 246 12.37 -0.05 -21.87
C VAL A 246 12.73 -0.27 -20.42
N ILE A 247 12.49 0.77 -19.60
CA ILE A 247 12.59 0.68 -18.13
C ILE A 247 11.23 0.98 -17.51
N ILE A 248 10.81 0.14 -16.57
CA ILE A 248 9.61 0.36 -15.73
C ILE A 248 10.07 0.57 -14.30
N VAL A 249 9.80 1.76 -13.76
CA VAL A 249 9.99 2.08 -12.34
C VAL A 249 8.70 1.72 -11.61
N ALA A 250 8.79 0.77 -10.67
CA ALA A 250 7.67 0.26 -9.88
C ALA A 250 8.06 0.13 -8.39
N ALA A 251 8.84 1.10 -7.91
CA ALA A 251 9.45 1.08 -6.58
C ALA A 251 8.59 1.73 -5.48
N SER A 252 7.31 1.95 -5.74
CA SER A 252 6.31 2.60 -4.87
C SER A 252 6.36 4.14 -4.85
N ALA A 253 5.28 4.76 -4.34
CA ALA A 253 5.14 6.23 -4.30
C ALA A 253 6.18 6.97 -3.44
N ILE A 254 7.03 6.27 -2.70
CA ILE A 254 8.15 6.90 -1.99
C ILE A 254 9.47 6.71 -2.76
N HIS A 255 9.71 5.54 -3.31
CA HIS A 255 11.01 5.22 -3.89
C HIS A 255 11.09 5.44 -5.40
N SER A 256 9.96 5.41 -6.13
CA SER A 256 9.92 5.75 -7.54
C SER A 256 10.31 7.21 -7.80
N PRO A 257 9.66 8.21 -7.14
CA PRO A 257 10.11 9.60 -7.31
C PRO A 257 11.53 9.82 -6.79
N ALA A 258 11.93 9.20 -5.68
CA ALA A 258 13.28 9.35 -5.15
C ALA A 258 14.35 8.82 -6.14
N LEU A 259 14.07 7.74 -6.86
CA LEU A 259 14.97 7.22 -7.90
C LEU A 259 15.05 8.17 -9.10
N LEU A 260 13.91 8.69 -9.59
CA LEU A 260 13.87 9.66 -10.69
C LEU A 260 14.61 10.96 -10.33
N LEU A 261 14.38 11.51 -9.14
CA LEU A 261 15.06 12.71 -8.64
C LEU A 261 16.56 12.49 -8.50
N ARG A 262 17.00 11.35 -7.98
CA ARG A 262 18.42 11.00 -7.82
C ARG A 262 19.11 10.83 -9.17
N SER A 263 18.39 10.33 -10.15
CA SER A 263 18.87 10.19 -11.53
C SER A 263 18.81 11.49 -12.34
N GLY A 264 18.15 12.53 -11.83
CA GLY A 264 17.99 13.82 -12.53
C GLY A 264 17.15 13.73 -13.81
N ILE A 265 16.16 12.81 -13.87
CA ILE A 265 15.39 12.52 -15.09
C ILE A 265 13.87 12.65 -14.86
N ALA A 266 13.11 12.79 -15.95
CA ALA A 266 11.65 12.79 -15.99
C ALA A 266 10.99 13.89 -15.11
N ASN A 267 11.66 15.02 -14.87
CA ASN A 267 11.18 16.08 -13.97
C ASN A 267 11.20 17.48 -14.61
N SER A 268 11.00 17.59 -15.92
CA SER A 268 10.90 18.90 -16.58
C SER A 268 9.69 19.71 -16.11
N SER A 269 8.63 19.04 -15.68
CA SER A 269 7.45 19.66 -15.07
C SER A 269 7.67 20.15 -13.63
N GLY A 270 8.68 19.62 -12.91
CA GLY A 270 8.84 19.84 -11.47
C GLY A 270 7.89 19.02 -10.60
N GLU A 271 7.12 18.09 -11.19
CA GLU A 271 6.06 17.34 -10.51
C GLU A 271 6.53 16.05 -9.82
N VAL A 272 7.75 15.57 -10.11
CA VAL A 272 8.27 14.34 -9.48
C VAL A 272 8.40 14.54 -7.98
N GLY A 273 7.74 13.69 -7.23
CA GLY A 273 7.72 13.69 -5.76
C GLY A 273 6.61 14.54 -5.14
N ASN A 274 5.90 15.37 -5.89
CA ASN A 274 4.76 16.15 -5.39
C ASN A 274 3.48 15.30 -5.32
N HIS A 275 2.44 15.83 -4.67
CA HIS A 275 1.09 15.25 -4.59
C HIS A 275 1.00 13.92 -3.84
N LEU A 276 1.87 13.70 -2.86
CA LEU A 276 1.78 12.53 -2.00
C LEU A 276 0.46 12.54 -1.22
N THR A 277 -0.32 11.48 -1.35
CA THR A 277 -1.48 11.17 -0.51
C THR A 277 -1.29 9.81 0.17
N PHE A 278 -2.00 9.56 1.27
CA PHE A 278 -1.75 8.41 2.13
C PHE A 278 -2.96 7.52 2.39
N HIS A 279 -4.20 7.93 2.10
CA HIS A 279 -5.37 7.42 2.82
C HIS A 279 -5.11 7.52 4.31
N LEU A 280 -5.06 8.74 4.82
CA LEU A 280 -4.72 9.02 6.20
C LEU A 280 -5.59 8.21 7.15
N THR A 281 -4.94 7.50 8.07
CA THR A 281 -5.60 6.52 8.93
C THR A 281 -5.24 6.73 10.39
N SER A 282 -6.25 6.71 11.25
CA SER A 282 -6.09 6.49 12.69
C SER A 282 -7.05 5.41 13.17
N ALA A 283 -6.85 4.89 14.37
CA ALA A 283 -7.65 3.81 14.89
C ALA A 283 -8.49 4.18 16.10
N VAL A 284 -9.58 3.41 16.28
CA VAL A 284 -10.39 3.36 17.48
C VAL A 284 -10.31 1.97 18.08
N LEU A 285 -10.10 1.89 19.37
CA LEU A 285 -10.00 0.66 20.15
C LEU A 285 -11.18 0.56 21.11
N GLY A 286 -11.88 -0.58 21.11
CA GLY A 286 -12.93 -0.87 22.07
C GLY A 286 -12.52 -2.02 23.01
N VAL A 287 -12.80 -1.90 24.30
CA VAL A 287 -12.59 -2.95 25.30
C VAL A 287 -13.93 -3.64 25.59
N TYR A 288 -13.94 -4.97 25.56
CA TYR A 288 -15.14 -5.82 25.66
C TYR A 288 -15.05 -6.79 26.85
N ASP A 289 -16.21 -7.26 27.33
CA ASP A 289 -16.32 -8.32 28.36
C ASP A 289 -16.14 -9.74 27.77
N ARG A 290 -15.87 -9.82 26.45
CA ARG A 290 -15.65 -11.08 25.73
C ARG A 290 -14.34 -11.05 24.99
N ILE A 291 -13.86 -12.23 24.61
CA ILE A 291 -12.66 -12.37 23.77
C ILE A 291 -12.99 -11.86 22.35
N ILE A 292 -12.17 -10.95 21.86
CA ILE A 292 -12.19 -10.42 20.50
C ILE A 292 -10.98 -10.96 19.71
N TYR A 293 -9.79 -10.91 20.30
CA TYR A 293 -8.50 -11.32 19.76
C TYR A 293 -8.22 -10.74 18.37
N PRO A 294 -7.86 -9.45 18.27
CA PRO A 294 -7.81 -8.70 17.00
C PRO A 294 -6.77 -9.21 16.01
N ALA A 295 -5.78 -9.99 16.45
CA ALA A 295 -4.77 -10.60 15.57
C ALA A 295 -5.19 -11.95 14.98
N GLY A 296 -6.26 -12.57 15.47
CA GLY A 296 -6.65 -13.93 15.07
C GLY A 296 -7.71 -13.96 13.98
N GLY A 297 -7.85 -15.11 13.33
CA GLY A 297 -8.90 -15.34 12.34
C GLY A 297 -8.62 -14.65 10.99
N ILE A 298 -9.68 -14.26 10.30
CA ILE A 298 -9.59 -13.46 9.08
C ILE A 298 -9.35 -11.99 9.48
N PRO A 299 -8.28 -11.32 9.01
CA PRO A 299 -7.92 -10.02 9.57
C PRO A 299 -8.87 -8.89 9.15
N GLN A 300 -8.83 -8.43 7.92
CA GLN A 300 -9.55 -7.26 7.44
C GLN A 300 -10.57 -7.67 6.38
N SER A 301 -11.81 -7.93 6.78
CA SER A 301 -12.83 -8.44 5.88
C SER A 301 -14.20 -7.78 6.04
N ALA A 302 -14.29 -6.73 6.85
CA ALA A 302 -15.52 -5.98 7.09
C ALA A 302 -15.25 -4.48 7.04
N LEU A 303 -16.18 -3.74 6.43
CA LEU A 303 -16.12 -2.29 6.30
C LEU A 303 -17.52 -1.67 6.41
N CYS A 304 -17.56 -0.41 6.87
CA CYS A 304 -18.69 0.48 6.78
C CYS A 304 -18.38 1.52 5.69
N SER A 305 -19.14 1.49 4.59
CA SER A 305 -18.91 2.30 3.38
C SER A 305 -19.81 3.54 3.29
N GLU A 306 -20.65 3.77 4.27
CA GLU A 306 -21.70 4.82 4.29
C GLU A 306 -21.18 6.23 4.02
N PHE A 307 -19.91 6.53 4.38
CA PHE A 307 -19.41 7.89 4.49
C PHE A 307 -18.42 8.30 3.39
N LEU A 308 -18.13 7.40 2.44
CA LEU A 308 -17.27 7.74 1.31
C LEU A 308 -18.09 8.56 0.28
N ASN A 309 -17.62 9.74 -0.06
CA ASN A 309 -18.27 10.67 -1.00
C ASN A 309 -19.74 11.01 -0.68
N LYS A 310 -20.13 10.90 0.58
CA LYS A 310 -21.52 11.15 1.02
C LYS A 310 -21.99 12.58 0.71
N ASN A 311 -21.08 13.54 0.73
CA ASN A 311 -21.34 14.94 0.45
C ASN A 311 -21.18 15.31 -1.04
N ASN A 312 -20.87 14.36 -1.92
CA ASN A 312 -20.57 14.56 -3.34
C ASN A 312 -19.45 15.57 -3.60
N ASP A 313 -18.50 15.70 -2.69
CA ASP A 313 -17.35 16.59 -2.80
C ASP A 313 -16.03 15.86 -3.13
N GLY A 314 -16.13 14.56 -3.37
CA GLY A 314 -15.00 13.69 -3.72
C GLY A 314 -14.20 13.18 -2.53
N GLY A 315 -14.51 13.60 -1.29
CA GLY A 315 -13.86 13.19 -0.05
C GLY A 315 -14.67 12.20 0.78
N GLY A 316 -14.31 12.04 2.05
CA GLY A 316 -14.99 11.16 2.98
C GLY A 316 -14.09 10.08 3.55
N PHE A 317 -14.69 9.04 4.11
CA PHE A 317 -13.92 7.96 4.75
C PHE A 317 -14.69 6.64 4.76
N TRP A 318 -13.94 5.56 4.97
CA TRP A 318 -14.45 4.25 5.35
C TRP A 318 -14.02 3.90 6.76
N ILE A 319 -14.78 3.02 7.41
CA ILE A 319 -14.41 2.43 8.70
C ILE A 319 -14.21 0.94 8.44
N GLU A 320 -12.99 0.46 8.67
CA GLU A 320 -12.60 -0.94 8.42
C GLU A 320 -12.19 -1.61 9.72
N ALA A 321 -12.49 -2.91 9.86
CA ALA A 321 -11.86 -3.72 10.88
C ALA A 321 -10.36 -3.84 10.57
N VAL A 322 -9.53 -3.79 11.60
CA VAL A 322 -8.07 -3.90 11.43
C VAL A 322 -7.50 -4.95 12.38
N PRO A 323 -6.60 -5.82 11.90
CA PRO A 323 -5.84 -6.67 12.81
C PRO A 323 -4.81 -5.82 13.55
N VAL A 324 -4.70 -6.05 14.84
CA VAL A 324 -3.68 -5.39 15.67
C VAL A 324 -2.86 -6.46 16.36
N TYR A 325 -1.61 -6.61 15.92
CA TYR A 325 -0.68 -7.55 16.54
C TYR A 325 -0.13 -7.01 17.87
N PRO A 326 0.34 -7.87 18.79
CA PRO A 326 0.74 -7.44 20.13
C PRO A 326 1.79 -6.34 20.20
N THR A 327 2.83 -6.39 19.34
CA THR A 327 3.86 -5.34 19.31
C THR A 327 3.28 -4.02 18.80
N LEU A 328 2.51 -4.09 17.70
CA LEU A 328 1.83 -2.91 17.16
C LEU A 328 0.85 -2.31 18.18
N ALA A 329 0.10 -3.15 18.92
CA ALA A 329 -0.77 -2.71 20.00
C ALA A 329 0.01 -1.98 21.09
N SER A 330 1.15 -2.53 21.51
CA SER A 330 1.96 -1.93 22.56
C SER A 330 2.57 -0.58 22.19
N LEU A 331 2.78 -0.33 20.90
CA LEU A 331 3.26 0.96 20.38
C LEU A 331 2.14 1.97 20.14
N ALA A 332 0.95 1.49 19.72
CA ALA A 332 -0.17 2.34 19.35
C ALA A 332 -1.04 2.77 20.53
N ILE A 333 -1.19 1.91 21.55
CA ILE A 333 -1.99 2.20 22.73
C ILE A 333 -1.36 3.34 23.53
N PRO A 334 -2.08 4.46 23.76
CA PRO A 334 -1.52 5.61 24.46
C PRO A 334 -1.26 5.35 25.94
N GLY A 335 -0.34 6.11 26.49
CA GLY A 335 0.05 6.05 27.91
C GLY A 335 1.30 5.23 28.18
N PHE A 336 1.64 5.12 29.45
CA PHE A 336 2.86 4.42 29.92
C PHE A 336 2.67 3.85 31.33
N GLY A 337 3.63 3.04 31.77
CA GLY A 337 3.67 2.49 33.12
C GLY A 337 2.55 1.49 33.40
N ASN A 338 1.99 1.54 34.63
CA ASN A 338 0.98 0.55 35.07
C ASN A 338 -0.32 0.64 34.26
N GLY A 339 -0.81 1.82 33.91
CA GLY A 339 -2.03 1.99 33.13
C GLY A 339 -1.94 1.33 31.74
N HIS A 340 -0.84 1.54 31.04
CA HIS A 340 -0.56 0.89 29.76
C HIS A 340 -0.45 -0.64 29.92
N LYS A 341 0.26 -1.11 30.95
CA LYS A 341 0.41 -2.55 31.24
C LYS A 341 -0.93 -3.23 31.52
N GLU A 342 -1.81 -2.59 32.28
CA GLU A 342 -3.16 -3.13 32.57
C GLU A 342 -4.03 -3.21 31.31
N LEU A 343 -3.90 -2.24 30.39
CA LEU A 343 -4.60 -2.28 29.13
C LEU A 343 -4.06 -3.38 28.22
N MET A 344 -2.73 -3.55 28.14
CA MET A 344 -2.10 -4.66 27.40
C MET A 344 -2.46 -6.04 27.98
N ARG A 345 -2.73 -6.18 29.27
CA ARG A 345 -3.26 -7.43 29.84
C ARG A 345 -4.65 -7.79 29.33
N GLN A 346 -5.42 -6.78 28.89
CA GLN A 346 -6.74 -6.94 28.29
C GLN A 346 -6.69 -7.07 26.75
N TYR A 347 -5.50 -7.23 26.16
CA TYR A 347 -5.30 -7.27 24.71
C TYR A 347 -6.26 -8.21 23.97
N THR A 348 -6.52 -9.40 24.51
CA THR A 348 -7.47 -10.36 23.90
C THR A 348 -8.92 -9.90 23.93
N ASN A 349 -9.25 -8.89 24.72
CA ASN A 349 -10.58 -8.30 24.83
C ASN A 349 -10.70 -6.98 24.04
N ILE A 350 -9.63 -6.56 23.36
CA ILE A 350 -9.62 -5.35 22.56
C ILE A 350 -10.11 -5.66 21.13
N GLY A 351 -11.04 -4.87 20.64
CA GLY A 351 -11.39 -4.78 19.23
C GLY A 351 -10.84 -3.51 18.63
N ALA A 352 -10.54 -3.52 17.35
CA ALA A 352 -9.93 -2.39 16.65
C ALA A 352 -10.59 -2.12 15.29
N SER A 353 -10.78 -0.85 14.99
CA SER A 353 -11.17 -0.35 13.68
C SER A 353 -10.30 0.82 13.28
N ILE A 354 -10.16 1.03 11.98
CA ILE A 354 -9.50 2.19 11.41
C ILE A 354 -10.50 3.05 10.63
N VAL A 355 -10.23 4.34 10.64
CA VAL A 355 -10.86 5.32 9.75
C VAL A 355 -9.88 5.58 8.62
N LEU A 356 -10.27 5.26 7.40
CA LEU A 356 -9.48 5.44 6.20
C LEU A 356 -10.04 6.62 5.42
N VAL A 357 -9.36 7.77 5.48
CA VAL A 357 -9.79 9.02 4.84
C VAL A 357 -9.37 9.04 3.37
N LYS A 358 -10.30 9.38 2.47
CA LYS A 358 -9.99 9.78 1.11
C LYS A 358 -9.68 11.28 1.10
N GLU A 359 -8.40 11.62 0.96
CA GLU A 359 -7.94 13.00 0.98
C GLU A 359 -8.42 13.78 -0.25
N ILE A 360 -8.74 15.07 -0.01
CA ILE A 360 -9.11 16.06 -1.03
C ILE A 360 -8.38 17.39 -0.88
N ASP A 361 -7.83 17.67 0.31
CA ASP A 361 -7.10 18.92 0.58
C ASP A 361 -5.81 18.71 1.41
N SER A 362 -5.49 17.46 1.77
CA SER A 362 -4.19 17.11 2.34
C SER A 362 -3.21 16.72 1.24
N GLU A 363 -1.97 17.13 1.38
CA GLU A 363 -0.95 16.86 0.38
C GLU A 363 0.44 16.80 1.00
N GLY A 364 1.26 15.91 0.47
CA GLY A 364 2.66 15.77 0.85
C GLY A 364 3.60 15.77 -0.33
N ALA A 365 4.88 15.61 -0.02
CA ALA A 365 5.92 15.48 -1.04
C ALA A 365 7.02 14.52 -0.61
N VAL A 366 7.65 13.91 -1.61
CA VAL A 366 8.89 13.14 -1.48
C VAL A 366 10.00 13.91 -2.15
N LYS A 367 11.02 14.29 -1.39
CA LYS A 367 12.24 14.95 -1.87
C LYS A 367 13.45 14.09 -1.52
N LEU A 368 14.63 14.53 -1.91
CA LEU A 368 15.87 13.93 -1.45
C LEU A 368 16.48 14.80 -0.35
N ASN A 369 16.94 14.16 0.72
CA ASN A 369 17.81 14.82 1.70
C ASN A 369 19.26 14.87 1.20
N ASP A 370 20.16 15.48 1.98
CA ASP A 370 21.58 15.66 1.63
C ASP A 370 22.36 14.35 1.39
N TYR A 371 21.80 13.23 1.82
CA TYR A 371 22.36 11.89 1.58
C TYR A 371 21.73 11.16 0.38
N GLY A 372 20.90 11.84 -0.42
CA GLY A 372 20.17 11.25 -1.54
C GLY A 372 19.08 10.24 -1.14
N ARG A 373 18.61 10.26 0.13
CA ARG A 373 17.55 9.40 0.63
C ARG A 373 16.20 10.14 0.60
N PRO A 374 15.07 9.41 0.49
CA PRO A 374 13.76 10.03 0.57
C PRO A 374 13.56 10.81 1.87
N SER A 375 13.12 12.05 1.74
CA SER A 375 12.61 12.95 2.78
C SER A 375 11.13 13.13 2.50
N ILE A 376 10.27 12.88 3.47
CA ILE A 376 8.82 12.78 3.29
C ILE A 376 8.14 13.86 4.13
N SER A 377 7.56 14.84 3.47
CA SER A 377 6.72 15.85 4.11
C SER A 377 5.24 15.58 3.88
N TYR A 378 4.40 15.97 4.82
CA TYR A 378 2.95 15.86 4.68
C TYR A 378 2.22 16.93 5.49
N ASN A 379 1.26 17.58 4.85
CA ASN A 379 0.43 18.63 5.44
C ASN A 379 -1.03 18.22 5.44
N PHE A 380 -1.68 18.35 6.59
CA PHE A 380 -3.10 18.07 6.75
C PHE A 380 -3.94 19.22 6.18
N GLY A 381 -4.91 18.87 5.35
CA GLY A 381 -5.99 19.74 4.95
C GLY A 381 -7.06 19.83 6.04
N GLY A 382 -7.71 20.99 6.14
CA GLY A 382 -8.74 21.19 7.16
C GLY A 382 -9.96 20.31 6.96
N ARG A 383 -10.37 20.05 5.72
CA ARG A 383 -11.51 19.20 5.39
C ARG A 383 -11.22 17.71 5.69
N ASP A 384 -10.03 17.24 5.35
CA ASP A 384 -9.63 15.87 5.61
C ASP A 384 -9.49 15.61 7.11
N LEU A 385 -9.02 16.61 7.88
CA LEU A 385 -9.02 16.53 9.34
C LEU A 385 -10.44 16.43 9.91
N GLU A 386 -11.40 17.17 9.37
CA GLU A 386 -12.81 17.05 9.80
C GLU A 386 -13.40 15.68 9.43
N TYR A 387 -13.05 15.11 8.27
CA TYR A 387 -13.43 13.73 7.95
C TYR A 387 -12.83 12.71 8.92
N LEU A 388 -11.56 12.89 9.32
CA LEU A 388 -10.94 12.03 10.33
C LEU A 388 -11.65 12.14 11.69
N LYS A 389 -11.94 13.36 12.16
CA LYS A 389 -12.68 13.59 13.41
C LYS A 389 -14.06 12.94 13.40
N GLN A 390 -14.81 13.15 12.31
CA GLN A 390 -16.13 12.55 12.13
C GLN A 390 -16.03 11.01 12.08
N GLY A 391 -15.07 10.48 11.37
CA GLY A 391 -14.84 9.03 11.27
C GLY A 391 -14.52 8.40 12.62
N LEU A 392 -13.63 9.01 13.42
CA LEU A 392 -13.28 8.51 14.75
C LEU A 392 -14.48 8.55 15.72
N LYS A 393 -15.31 9.59 15.64
CA LYS A 393 -16.56 9.66 16.39
C LYS A 393 -17.48 8.49 16.03
N LEU A 394 -17.75 8.29 14.74
CA LEU A 394 -18.65 7.24 14.25
C LEU A 394 -18.10 5.84 14.53
N ALA A 395 -16.77 5.63 14.38
CA ALA A 395 -16.15 4.38 14.76
C ALA A 395 -16.32 4.07 16.26
N ALA A 396 -16.20 5.08 17.13
CA ALA A 396 -16.44 4.93 18.55
C ALA A 396 -17.92 4.56 18.86
N GLU A 397 -18.87 5.19 18.18
CA GLU A 397 -20.30 4.84 18.27
C GLU A 397 -20.57 3.39 17.82
N ILE A 398 -19.94 2.94 16.72
CA ILE A 398 -20.01 1.55 16.23
C ILE A 398 -19.49 0.57 17.29
N HIS A 399 -18.36 0.86 17.93
CA HIS A 399 -17.83 0.02 19.00
C HIS A 399 -18.80 -0.11 20.19
N PHE A 400 -19.41 0.99 20.64
CA PHE A 400 -20.42 0.93 21.70
C PHE A 400 -21.68 0.16 21.27
N ALA A 401 -22.18 0.38 20.06
CA ALA A 401 -23.31 -0.37 19.51
C ALA A 401 -23.01 -1.88 19.42
N ALA A 402 -21.73 -2.26 19.21
CA ALA A 402 -21.28 -3.65 19.25
C ALA A 402 -21.03 -4.19 20.67
N GLY A 403 -21.22 -3.36 21.71
CA GLY A 403 -21.16 -3.77 23.13
C GLY A 403 -19.82 -3.51 23.82
N ALA A 404 -18.99 -2.60 23.31
CA ALA A 404 -17.79 -2.15 24.02
C ALA A 404 -18.16 -1.47 25.35
N LYS A 405 -17.36 -1.71 26.40
CA LYS A 405 -17.50 -1.09 27.72
C LYS A 405 -16.71 0.22 27.83
N ARG A 406 -15.65 0.30 27.11
CA ARG A 406 -14.80 1.48 26.98
C ARG A 406 -14.34 1.57 25.54
N VAL A 407 -14.18 2.78 25.06
CA VAL A 407 -13.65 3.05 23.71
C VAL A 407 -12.59 4.13 23.84
N MET A 408 -11.54 4.04 23.05
CA MET A 408 -10.46 5.03 23.03
C MET A 408 -9.96 5.28 21.62
N THR A 409 -9.44 6.48 21.41
CA THR A 409 -8.72 6.86 20.20
C THR A 409 -7.21 6.85 20.48
N LEU A 410 -6.38 7.00 19.45
CA LEU A 410 -4.92 6.94 19.56
C LEU A 410 -4.29 8.33 19.79
N HIS A 411 -4.94 9.21 20.54
CA HIS A 411 -4.35 10.49 20.92
C HIS A 411 -3.20 10.30 21.93
N SER A 412 -2.19 11.17 21.86
CA SER A 412 -1.04 11.19 22.78
C SER A 412 -1.50 11.37 24.23
N GLN A 413 -2.47 12.25 24.45
CA GLN A 413 -3.21 12.35 25.70
C GLN A 413 -4.36 11.34 25.71
N LYS A 414 -4.52 10.66 26.84
CA LYS A 414 -5.55 9.61 26.97
C LYS A 414 -6.95 10.15 26.65
N THR A 415 -7.51 9.69 25.55
CA THR A 415 -8.84 10.04 25.07
C THR A 415 -9.70 8.77 25.13
N GLU A 416 -10.47 8.63 26.21
CA GLU A 416 -11.28 7.43 26.52
C GLU A 416 -12.72 7.83 26.80
N PHE A 417 -13.65 7.01 26.34
CA PHE A 417 -15.09 7.15 26.53
C PHE A 417 -15.62 5.92 27.26
N THR A 418 -16.57 6.11 28.18
CA THR A 418 -17.28 5.04 28.91
C THR A 418 -18.74 4.96 28.49
N SER A 419 -19.23 5.95 27.76
CA SER A 419 -20.58 5.97 27.16
C SER A 419 -20.60 6.75 25.85
N PRO A 420 -21.59 6.47 24.95
CA PRO A 420 -21.74 7.20 23.69
C PRO A 420 -21.93 8.72 23.88
N GLY A 421 -22.57 9.13 24.97
CA GLY A 421 -22.85 10.56 25.25
C GLY A 421 -21.59 11.41 25.50
N GLU A 422 -20.48 10.78 25.88
CA GLU A 422 -19.23 11.46 26.17
C GLU A 422 -18.41 11.77 24.91
N ILE A 423 -18.60 11.02 23.82
CA ILE A 423 -17.72 11.03 22.63
C ILE A 423 -17.52 12.45 22.09
N SER A 424 -18.63 13.16 21.81
CA SER A 424 -18.54 14.50 21.20
C SER A 424 -17.84 15.50 22.11
N GLY A 425 -18.10 15.49 23.42
CA GLY A 425 -17.46 16.41 24.36
C GLY A 425 -15.97 16.14 24.55
N VAL A 426 -15.59 14.88 24.62
CA VAL A 426 -14.17 14.48 24.78
C VAL A 426 -13.39 14.79 23.50
N LEU A 427 -13.91 14.46 22.32
CA LEU A 427 -13.24 14.77 21.04
C LEU A 427 -13.14 16.26 20.74
N ALA A 428 -14.12 17.07 21.21
CA ALA A 428 -14.06 18.53 21.07
C ALA A 428 -12.91 19.15 21.88
N ASN A 429 -12.46 18.51 22.96
CA ASN A 429 -11.37 18.95 23.81
C ASN A 429 -10.05 18.23 23.52
N ALA A 430 -10.02 17.30 22.56
CA ALA A 430 -8.81 16.60 22.18
C ALA A 430 -7.90 17.46 21.29
N GLU A 431 -6.60 17.28 21.43
CA GLU A 431 -5.61 17.95 20.58
C GLU A 431 -5.50 17.21 19.21
N TRP A 432 -5.38 18.00 18.14
CA TRP A 432 -5.37 17.49 16.75
C TRP A 432 -4.13 17.95 15.96
N GLY A 433 -3.11 18.42 16.65
CA GLY A 433 -1.86 18.85 16.03
C GLY A 433 -0.97 17.66 15.61
N THR A 434 0.19 18.01 15.06
CA THR A 434 1.24 17.05 14.70
C THR A 434 1.67 16.24 15.92
N ASN A 435 1.65 14.92 15.81
CA ASN A 435 1.98 13.96 16.88
C ASN A 435 1.01 13.95 18.09
N GLU A 436 -0.12 14.68 18.01
CA GLU A 436 -1.15 14.61 19.06
C GLU A 436 -2.09 13.41 18.89
N ILE A 437 -2.11 12.83 17.71
CA ILE A 437 -2.80 11.57 17.42
C ILE A 437 -1.90 10.69 16.56
N ALA A 438 -1.83 9.40 16.88
CA ALA A 438 -1.05 8.46 16.08
C ALA A 438 -1.73 8.22 14.72
N LEU A 439 -0.97 8.44 13.65
CA LEU A 439 -1.42 8.33 12.27
C LEU A 439 -0.58 7.31 11.52
N TYR A 440 -1.25 6.57 10.66
CA TYR A 440 -0.65 5.49 9.89
C TYR A 440 -1.05 5.59 8.43
N SER A 441 -0.23 5.03 7.55
CA SER A 441 -0.58 4.76 6.17
C SER A 441 0.10 3.48 5.67
N ALA A 442 -0.63 2.72 4.87
CA ALA A 442 -0.08 1.64 4.04
C ALA A 442 -0.29 1.93 2.53
N HIS A 443 -0.78 3.11 2.20
CA HIS A 443 -1.24 3.48 0.86
C HIS A 443 -0.61 4.79 0.34
N PRO A 444 0.74 4.91 0.28
CA PRO A 444 1.35 6.08 -0.35
C PRO A 444 1.06 6.08 -1.86
N LEU A 445 0.55 7.22 -2.38
CA LEU A 445 0.05 7.40 -3.74
C LEU A 445 0.48 8.78 -4.31
N GLY A 446 0.39 8.96 -5.64
CA GLY A 446 0.32 10.27 -6.29
C GLY A 446 1.63 10.96 -6.68
N THR A 447 2.78 10.51 -6.23
CA THR A 447 4.07 11.22 -6.33
C THR A 447 4.75 11.22 -7.72
N CYS A 448 4.20 10.50 -8.67
CA CYS A 448 4.53 10.58 -10.10
C CYS A 448 3.24 10.69 -10.90
N ARG A 449 2.37 11.61 -10.49
CA ARG A 449 0.99 11.76 -10.92
C ARG A 449 0.81 11.69 -12.43
N MET A 450 -0.24 10.96 -12.86
CA MET A 450 -0.65 10.84 -14.25
C MET A 450 -1.56 12.00 -14.66
N ALA A 451 -1.33 12.56 -15.83
CA ALA A 451 -2.26 13.40 -16.57
C ALA A 451 -1.77 13.53 -18.02
N GLU A 452 -2.62 13.98 -18.94
CA GLU A 452 -2.20 14.21 -20.33
C GLU A 452 -1.38 15.49 -20.52
N HIS A 453 -1.52 16.46 -19.62
CA HIS A 453 -0.77 17.72 -19.73
C HIS A 453 0.64 17.60 -19.12
N PRO A 454 1.71 17.70 -19.94
CA PRO A 454 3.08 17.41 -19.50
C PRO A 454 3.64 18.37 -18.43
N LEU A 455 3.10 19.59 -18.30
CA LEU A 455 3.50 20.53 -17.25
C LEU A 455 2.79 20.35 -15.90
N ARG A 456 1.89 19.37 -15.79
CA ARG A 456 1.07 19.11 -14.59
C ARG A 456 1.17 17.67 -14.11
N SER A 457 2.06 16.90 -14.71
CA SER A 457 2.19 15.47 -14.42
C SER A 457 3.58 14.94 -14.78
N VAL A 458 3.87 13.74 -14.34
CA VAL A 458 5.11 13.01 -14.63
C VAL A 458 4.89 12.02 -15.78
N VAL A 459 3.73 11.37 -15.82
CA VAL A 459 3.41 10.35 -16.82
C VAL A 459 2.08 10.62 -17.50
N ASN A 460 1.93 10.12 -18.73
CA ASN A 460 0.66 10.11 -19.47
C ASN A 460 -0.22 8.92 -19.06
N SER A 461 -1.41 8.78 -19.67
CA SER A 461 -2.38 7.71 -19.40
C SER A 461 -1.90 6.28 -19.71
N HIS A 462 -0.75 6.13 -20.36
CA HIS A 462 -0.07 4.85 -20.56
C HIS A 462 1.07 4.61 -19.56
N CYS A 463 1.20 5.44 -18.53
CA CYS A 463 2.29 5.43 -17.56
C CYS A 463 3.68 5.73 -18.15
N GLU A 464 3.80 6.19 -19.39
CA GLU A 464 5.07 6.62 -19.97
C GLU A 464 5.40 8.03 -19.50
N THR A 465 6.65 8.29 -19.10
CA THR A 465 7.07 9.64 -18.71
C THR A 465 7.02 10.59 -19.92
N HIS A 466 6.60 11.83 -19.68
CA HIS A 466 6.51 12.83 -20.75
C HIS A 466 7.88 13.17 -21.34
N ASP A 467 8.93 13.13 -20.53
CA ASP A 467 10.29 13.56 -20.91
C ASP A 467 11.09 12.48 -21.64
N VAL A 468 10.87 11.20 -21.28
CA VAL A 468 11.76 10.11 -21.71
C VAL A 468 10.97 8.95 -22.30
N LYS A 469 11.02 8.83 -23.63
CA LYS A 469 10.38 7.70 -24.33
C LYS A 469 10.98 6.36 -23.89
N GLY A 470 10.10 5.40 -23.56
CA GLY A 470 10.49 4.07 -23.08
C GLY A 470 10.91 4.04 -21.61
N LEU A 471 10.66 5.10 -20.85
CA LEU A 471 10.70 5.13 -19.41
C LEU A 471 9.28 5.23 -18.86
N PHE A 472 8.89 4.28 -18.03
CA PHE A 472 7.56 4.18 -17.45
C PHE A 472 7.62 4.20 -15.93
N VAL A 473 6.57 4.70 -15.30
CA VAL A 473 6.33 4.53 -13.85
C VAL A 473 5.03 3.77 -13.69
N ILE A 474 5.07 2.60 -13.06
CA ILE A 474 3.88 1.73 -12.92
C ILE A 474 3.75 1.22 -11.48
N ASP A 475 3.23 2.05 -10.62
CA ASP A 475 2.90 1.72 -9.21
C ASP A 475 1.90 2.74 -8.65
N GLY A 476 1.70 2.78 -7.33
CA GLY A 476 0.78 3.72 -6.69
C GLY A 476 1.14 5.20 -6.86
N SER A 477 2.37 5.52 -7.29
CA SER A 477 2.77 6.91 -7.51
C SER A 477 2.05 7.58 -8.67
N VAL A 478 1.54 6.81 -9.64
CA VAL A 478 0.92 7.38 -10.84
C VAL A 478 -0.53 7.81 -10.65
N THR A 479 -1.20 7.41 -9.56
CA THR A 479 -2.60 7.77 -9.34
C THR A 479 -2.78 9.28 -9.25
N PRO A 480 -3.72 9.87 -10.00
CA PRO A 480 -3.94 11.32 -9.97
C PRO A 480 -4.42 11.87 -8.63
N THR A 481 -5.16 11.06 -7.87
CA THR A 481 -5.72 11.44 -6.56
C THR A 481 -5.67 10.25 -5.59
N SER A 482 -5.95 10.52 -4.32
CA SER A 482 -6.34 9.52 -3.34
C SER A 482 -7.54 8.71 -3.83
N LEU A 483 -7.55 7.39 -3.61
CA LEU A 483 -8.56 6.47 -4.18
C LEU A 483 -9.81 6.32 -3.30
N GLY A 484 -9.65 6.47 -2.00
CA GLY A 484 -10.70 6.15 -1.01
C GLY A 484 -10.91 4.65 -0.78
N VAL A 485 -10.10 3.79 -1.44
CA VAL A 485 -10.11 2.32 -1.27
C VAL A 485 -8.69 1.78 -1.26
N ASN A 486 -8.51 0.56 -0.76
CA ASN A 486 -7.22 -0.13 -0.76
C ASN A 486 -6.68 -0.27 -2.20
N PRO A 487 -5.45 0.18 -2.52
CA PRO A 487 -5.01 0.48 -3.89
C PRO A 487 -4.60 -0.73 -4.72
N GLN A 488 -4.48 -1.93 -4.13
CA GLN A 488 -3.92 -3.11 -4.80
C GLN A 488 -4.57 -3.39 -6.17
N MET A 489 -5.91 -3.44 -6.23
CA MET A 489 -6.64 -3.77 -7.46
C MET A 489 -6.45 -2.70 -8.53
N THR A 490 -6.46 -1.42 -8.13
CA THR A 490 -6.23 -0.28 -9.03
C THR A 490 -4.84 -0.36 -9.66
N ILE A 491 -3.81 -0.60 -8.84
CA ILE A 491 -2.41 -0.68 -9.31
C ILE A 491 -2.23 -1.87 -10.27
N LEU A 492 -2.81 -3.03 -9.94
CA LEU A 492 -2.76 -4.20 -10.81
C LEU A 492 -3.45 -3.94 -12.16
N ALA A 493 -4.64 -3.31 -12.17
CA ALA A 493 -5.38 -3.02 -13.40
C ALA A 493 -4.62 -2.03 -14.30
N ILE A 494 -4.08 -0.96 -13.74
CA ILE A 494 -3.22 -0.01 -14.46
C ILE A 494 -1.98 -0.72 -15.00
N ALA A 495 -1.35 -1.59 -14.21
CA ALA A 495 -0.13 -2.29 -14.58
C ALA A 495 -0.35 -3.28 -15.74
N GLU A 496 -1.39 -4.11 -15.67
CA GLU A 496 -1.69 -5.04 -16.76
C GLU A 496 -2.00 -4.28 -18.07
N LYS A 497 -2.85 -3.24 -18.00
CA LYS A 497 -3.20 -2.41 -19.14
C LYS A 497 -1.98 -1.73 -19.76
N SER A 498 -1.14 -1.11 -18.94
CA SER A 498 0.06 -0.42 -19.41
C SER A 498 1.08 -1.40 -20.00
N ALA A 499 1.25 -2.58 -19.40
CA ALA A 499 2.16 -3.61 -19.90
C ALA A 499 1.71 -4.18 -21.26
N GLU A 500 0.41 -4.40 -21.48
CA GLU A 500 -0.15 -4.78 -22.79
C GLU A 500 0.17 -3.70 -23.84
N TRP A 501 -0.07 -2.43 -23.50
CA TRP A 501 0.25 -1.32 -24.39
C TRP A 501 1.75 -1.23 -24.72
N ILE A 502 2.63 -1.45 -23.74
CA ILE A 502 4.10 -1.48 -23.92
C ILE A 502 4.50 -2.58 -24.89
N ALA A 503 3.96 -3.80 -24.70
CA ALA A 503 4.26 -4.92 -25.58
C ALA A 503 3.91 -4.62 -27.04
N GLU A 504 2.77 -3.98 -27.27
CA GLU A 504 2.26 -3.66 -28.60
C GLU A 504 2.92 -2.44 -29.25
N ASN A 505 3.28 -1.41 -28.49
CA ASN A 505 3.64 -0.10 -29.03
C ASN A 505 5.11 0.27 -28.85
N ARG A 506 5.82 -0.37 -27.93
CA ARG A 506 7.24 -0.09 -27.66
C ARG A 506 8.16 -1.24 -28.04
N LEU A 507 7.66 -2.48 -28.01
CA LEU A 507 8.44 -3.69 -28.20
C LEU A 507 8.06 -4.53 -29.43
N LYS A 508 7.08 -4.11 -30.20
CA LYS A 508 6.57 -4.86 -31.38
C LYS A 508 7.58 -4.93 -32.54
N LYS A 509 8.59 -4.05 -32.57
CA LYS A 509 9.57 -3.90 -33.65
C LYS A 509 10.98 -4.32 -33.27
N MET A 510 11.13 -5.00 -32.13
CA MET A 510 12.44 -5.51 -31.66
C MET A 510 12.54 -7.01 -31.86
#